data_22236b54496370080d333a06324ce66a
#
_entry.id   22236b54496370080d333a06324ce66a
#
_cell.length_a   1.000
_cell.length_b   1.000
_cell.length_c   1.000
_cell.angle_alpha   90.00
_cell.angle_beta   90.00
_cell.angle_gamma   90.00
#
_symmetry.space_group_name_H-M   'P 1'
#
loop_
_entity.id
_entity.type
_entity.pdbx_description
1 polymer ?
#
loop_
_entity_poly.entity_id
_entity_poly.type
_entity_poly.pdbx_seq_one_letter_code
_entity_poly.pdbx_strand_id
1 'polypeptide(L)'
;IGHNILNFDMYLIKDYYEMYGREWKHLVSKVIDTNCLAKGVKYEIPYSQEMSLIEYQYRVLNERRKGVKTNLTSLGKEYSIEHDYETLHDALNDLHLNIKVWNRLKFQIAV
;
A
#
# COMPACT_ATOMS: atom_id res chain seq x y z
N ILE A 1 -3.03 -6.82 -3.08
CA ILE A 1 -3.16 -5.36 -2.82
C ILE A 1 -3.65 -5.14 -1.40
N GLY A 2 -3.10 -4.14 -0.78
CA GLY A 2 -3.56 -3.68 0.52
C GLY A 2 -2.99 -2.32 0.86
N HIS A 3 -3.24 -1.87 2.08
CA HIS A 3 -2.75 -0.59 2.57
C HIS A 3 -1.96 -0.81 3.85
N ASN A 4 -0.69 -0.40 3.84
CA ASN A 4 0.25 -0.62 4.94
C ASN A 4 0.56 -2.10 5.20
N ILE A 5 0.57 -2.92 4.15
CA ILE A 5 0.82 -4.37 4.23
C ILE A 5 2.25 -4.65 4.71
N LEU A 6 3.23 -3.99 4.12
CA LEU A 6 4.65 -4.26 4.37
C LEU A 6 5.07 -3.94 5.81
N ASN A 7 4.39 -2.97 6.44
CA ASN A 7 4.67 -2.60 7.81
C ASN A 7 3.81 -3.33 8.84
N PHE A 8 2.73 -3.98 8.43
CA PHE A 8 1.78 -4.56 9.37
C PHE A 8 1.32 -5.97 8.97
N ASP A 9 0.51 -6.09 7.92
CA ASP A 9 -0.13 -7.35 7.55
C ASP A 9 0.87 -8.43 7.16
N MET A 10 2.00 -8.05 6.57
CA MET A 10 3.02 -9.00 6.15
C MET A 10 3.63 -9.75 7.33
N TYR A 11 3.77 -9.10 8.47
CA TYR A 11 4.26 -9.73 9.70
C TYR A 11 3.28 -10.79 10.22
N LEU A 12 1.97 -10.52 10.11
CA LEU A 12 0.94 -11.47 10.50
C LEU A 12 0.93 -12.69 9.57
N ILE A 13 1.06 -12.45 8.26
CA ILE A 13 1.14 -13.51 7.26
C ILE A 13 2.37 -14.38 7.50
N LYS A 14 3.52 -13.77 7.76
CA LYS A 14 4.76 -14.46 8.10
C LYS A 14 4.56 -15.38 9.30
N ASP A 15 4.05 -14.85 10.40
CA ASP A 15 3.86 -15.62 11.63
C ASP A 15 2.91 -16.79 11.42
N TYR A 16 1.82 -16.57 10.69
CA TYR A 16 0.86 -17.61 10.37
C TYR A 16 1.48 -18.74 9.53
N TYR A 17 2.23 -18.38 8.49
CA TYR A 17 2.87 -19.37 7.60
C TYR A 17 3.97 -20.15 8.33
N GLU A 18 4.76 -19.49 9.14
CA GLU A 18 5.82 -20.14 9.93
C GLU A 18 5.23 -21.12 10.96
N MET A 19 4.08 -20.78 11.55
CA MET A 19 3.37 -21.66 12.49
C MET A 19 3.03 -23.00 11.84
N TYR A 20 2.72 -23.01 10.54
CA TYR A 20 2.37 -24.23 9.79
C TYR A 20 3.54 -24.78 8.96
N GLY A 21 4.76 -24.27 9.16
CA GLY A 21 5.93 -24.73 8.43
C GLY A 21 5.90 -24.42 6.93
N ARG A 22 5.20 -23.37 6.52
CA ARG A 22 5.03 -22.99 5.10
C ARG A 22 5.92 -21.82 4.71
N GLU A 23 6.35 -21.84 3.45
CA GLU A 23 7.10 -20.73 2.86
C GLU A 23 6.22 -19.51 2.65
N TRP A 24 6.72 -18.33 3.06
CA TRP A 24 6.00 -17.05 2.93
C TRP A 24 6.76 -16.00 2.11
N LYS A 25 8.09 -16.14 1.98
CA LYS A 25 8.95 -15.13 1.35
C LYS A 25 8.58 -14.83 -0.10
N HIS A 26 8.07 -15.82 -0.83
CA HIS A 26 7.64 -15.63 -2.21
C HIS A 26 6.44 -14.70 -2.34
N LEU A 27 5.67 -14.51 -1.26
CA LEU A 27 4.52 -13.61 -1.26
C LEU A 27 4.95 -12.13 -1.23
N VAL A 28 6.11 -11.84 -0.64
CA VAL A 28 6.59 -10.46 -0.49
C VAL A 28 6.75 -9.78 -1.85
N SER A 29 7.29 -10.49 -2.84
CA SER A 29 7.49 -9.93 -4.17
C SER A 29 6.19 -9.61 -4.92
N LYS A 30 5.07 -10.15 -4.44
CA LYS A 30 3.74 -9.94 -5.04
C LYS A 30 2.93 -8.84 -4.36
N VAL A 31 3.45 -8.24 -3.30
CA VAL A 31 2.73 -7.23 -2.54
C VAL A 31 2.66 -5.92 -3.30
N ILE A 32 1.46 -5.35 -3.35
CA ILE A 32 1.23 -3.97 -3.77
C ILE A 32 0.65 -3.23 -2.57
N ASP A 33 1.44 -2.35 -1.98
CA ASP A 33 1.08 -1.58 -0.79
C ASP A 33 0.77 -0.14 -1.18
N THR A 34 -0.50 0.21 -1.20
CA THR A 34 -0.94 1.54 -1.62
C THR A 34 -0.43 2.65 -0.69
N ASN A 35 -0.13 2.35 0.58
CA ASN A 35 0.50 3.32 1.47
C ASN A 35 1.91 3.68 0.97
N CYS A 36 2.71 2.68 0.59
CA CYS A 36 4.05 2.91 0.03
C CYS A 36 3.98 3.69 -1.27
N LEU A 37 3.06 3.33 -2.17
CA LEU A 37 2.92 4.01 -3.45
C LEU A 37 2.48 5.46 -3.28
N ALA A 38 1.54 5.73 -2.39
CA ALA A 38 1.11 7.09 -2.08
C ALA A 38 2.26 7.93 -1.50
N LYS A 39 3.06 7.35 -0.61
CA LYS A 39 4.26 8.01 -0.10
C LYS A 39 5.27 8.29 -1.21
N GLY A 40 5.46 7.34 -2.13
CA GLY A 40 6.34 7.53 -3.27
C GLY A 40 5.93 8.72 -4.13
N VAL A 41 4.64 8.87 -4.40
CA VAL A 41 4.10 10.02 -5.14
C VAL A 41 4.33 11.32 -4.36
N LYS A 42 3.98 11.35 -3.08
CA LYS A 42 4.08 12.56 -2.24
C LYS A 42 5.52 12.96 -1.94
N TYR A 43 6.42 11.99 -1.87
CA TYR A 43 7.85 12.23 -1.67
C TYR A 43 8.60 12.52 -2.98
N GLU A 44 7.90 12.46 -4.11
CA GLU A 44 8.49 12.66 -5.43
C GLU A 44 9.66 11.69 -5.71
N ILE A 45 9.52 10.44 -5.27
CA ILE A 45 10.45 9.37 -5.55
C ILE A 45 9.95 8.64 -6.81
N PRO A 46 10.66 8.77 -7.95
CA PRO A 46 10.16 8.16 -9.19
C PRO A 46 10.34 6.65 -9.19
N TYR A 47 9.37 5.96 -9.79
CA TYR A 47 9.48 4.55 -10.08
C TYR A 47 10.21 4.36 -11.42
N SER A 48 11.21 3.49 -11.43
CA SER A 48 11.93 3.11 -12.64
C SER A 48 11.66 1.65 -12.97
N GLN A 49 11.47 1.35 -14.26
CA GLN A 49 11.30 -0.03 -14.70
C GLN A 49 12.55 -0.90 -14.51
N GLU A 50 13.69 -0.29 -14.22
CA GLU A 50 14.93 -1.00 -13.92
C GLU A 50 14.91 -1.64 -12.52
N MET A 51 14.04 -1.18 -11.63
CA MET A 51 13.86 -1.79 -10.31
C MET A 51 12.51 -2.50 -10.23
N SER A 52 12.44 -3.56 -9.42
CA SER A 52 11.18 -4.24 -9.16
C SER A 52 10.26 -3.36 -8.31
N LEU A 53 8.95 -3.60 -8.41
CA LEU A 53 7.99 -2.84 -7.61
C LEU A 53 8.21 -3.04 -6.11
N ILE A 54 8.61 -4.24 -5.68
CA ILE A 54 8.89 -4.49 -4.27
C ILE A 54 10.12 -3.74 -3.79
N GLU A 55 11.17 -3.64 -4.58
CA GLU A 55 12.36 -2.86 -4.26
C GLU A 55 12.02 -1.38 -4.11
N TYR A 56 11.21 -0.86 -5.02
CA TYR A 56 10.72 0.52 -4.96
C TYR A 56 9.95 0.78 -3.66
N GLN A 57 9.04 -0.13 -3.31
CA GLN A 57 8.23 0.01 -2.09
C GLN A 57 9.10 0.00 -0.83
N TYR A 58 10.09 -0.87 -0.74
CA TYR A 58 11.03 -0.87 0.40
C TYR A 58 11.89 0.39 0.43
N ARG A 59 12.30 0.90 -0.71
CA ARG A 59 13.02 2.18 -0.77
C ARG A 59 12.19 3.30 -0.19
N VAL A 60 10.92 3.38 -0.58
CA VAL A 60 9.99 4.40 -0.05
C VAL A 60 9.77 4.23 1.45
N LEU A 61 9.64 2.98 1.94
CA LEU A 61 9.48 2.71 3.37
C LEU A 61 10.65 3.21 4.22
N ASN A 62 11.86 3.24 3.66
CA ASN A 62 13.05 3.72 4.36
C ASN A 62 13.11 5.25 4.43
N GLU A 63 12.28 5.95 3.65
CA GLU A 63 12.16 7.39 3.72
C GLU A 63 11.16 7.78 4.81
N ARG A 64 11.50 8.80 5.60
CA ARG A 64 10.61 9.31 6.66
C ARG A 64 10.49 10.80 6.52
N ARG A 65 9.29 11.28 6.20
CA ARG A 65 8.99 12.71 6.05
C ARG A 65 7.77 13.06 6.88
N LYS A 66 7.86 14.13 7.66
CA LYS A 66 6.77 14.60 8.52
C LYS A 66 5.72 15.37 7.71
N GLY A 67 4.48 15.35 8.18
CA GLY A 67 3.40 16.15 7.61
C GLY A 67 2.73 15.55 6.39
N VAL A 68 3.10 14.34 5.98
CA VAL A 68 2.50 13.63 4.85
C VAL A 68 1.46 12.64 5.37
N LYS A 69 0.22 12.78 4.89
CA LYS A 69 -0.89 11.89 5.24
C LYS A 69 -1.17 10.93 4.10
N THR A 70 -1.05 9.65 4.36
CA THR A 70 -1.26 8.59 3.37
C THR A 70 -2.23 7.50 3.84
N ASN A 71 -3.04 7.75 4.87
CA ASN A 71 -4.08 6.82 5.26
C ASN A 71 -5.20 6.79 4.21
N LEU A 72 -5.97 5.72 4.18
CA LEU A 72 -6.99 5.50 3.15
C LEU A 72 -8.04 6.62 3.09
N THR A 73 -8.50 7.10 4.23
CA THR A 73 -9.49 8.19 4.28
C THR A 73 -8.93 9.46 3.65
N SER A 74 -7.71 9.84 4.02
CA SER A 74 -7.06 11.04 3.47
C SER A 74 -6.85 10.93 1.96
N LEU A 75 -6.39 9.77 1.48
CA LEU A 75 -6.19 9.54 0.06
C LEU A 75 -7.51 9.53 -0.72
N GLY A 76 -8.54 8.89 -0.18
CA GLY A 76 -9.85 8.86 -0.81
C GLY A 76 -10.43 10.26 -1.00
N LYS A 77 -10.35 11.08 0.03
CA LYS A 77 -10.81 12.48 -0.03
C LYS A 77 -9.97 13.34 -0.95
N GLU A 78 -8.65 13.18 -0.91
CA GLU A 78 -7.72 13.90 -1.78
C GLU A 78 -7.96 13.61 -3.26
N TYR A 79 -8.24 12.35 -3.60
CA TYR A 79 -8.55 11.94 -4.97
C TYR A 79 -10.01 12.13 -5.36
N SER A 80 -10.81 12.76 -4.49
CA SER A 80 -12.25 12.97 -4.70
C SER A 80 -13.00 11.67 -5.00
N ILE A 81 -12.61 10.60 -4.32
CA ILE A 81 -13.27 9.30 -4.46
C ILE A 81 -14.57 9.31 -3.65
N GLU A 82 -15.67 9.04 -4.33
CA GLU A 82 -16.97 8.90 -3.69
C GLU A 82 -17.02 7.56 -2.93
N HIS A 83 -17.25 7.63 -1.61
CA HIS A 83 -17.23 6.47 -0.74
C HIS A 83 -17.91 6.81 0.59
N ASP A 84 -18.40 5.80 1.28
CA ASP A 84 -18.96 5.97 2.62
C ASP A 84 -17.82 5.95 3.65
N TYR A 85 -17.34 7.13 4.02
CA TYR A 85 -16.24 7.28 4.97
C TYR A 85 -16.68 7.11 6.42
N GLU A 86 -17.97 7.11 6.71
CA GLU A 86 -18.47 6.94 8.06
C GLU A 86 -18.47 5.48 8.53
N THR A 87 -18.56 4.54 7.58
CA THR A 87 -18.53 3.10 7.87
C THR A 87 -17.14 2.49 7.70
N LEU A 88 -16.08 3.30 7.77
CA LEU A 88 -14.71 2.78 7.82
C LEU A 88 -14.56 1.95 9.08
N HIS A 89 -13.77 0.90 9.03
CA HIS A 89 -13.59 -0.22 9.95
C HIS A 89 -14.41 -1.46 9.59
N ASP A 90 -15.30 -1.38 8.60
CA ASP A 90 -15.83 -2.54 7.93
C ASP A 90 -14.79 -3.02 6.91
N ALA A 91 -14.32 -4.26 7.05
CA ALA A 91 -13.23 -4.79 6.24
C ALA A 91 -13.54 -4.76 4.73
N LEU A 92 -14.78 -5.07 4.35
CA LEU A 92 -15.20 -5.04 2.94
C LEU A 92 -15.23 -3.63 2.39
N ASN A 93 -15.75 -2.68 3.17
CA ASN A 93 -15.79 -1.27 2.77
C ASN A 93 -14.39 -0.69 2.62
N ASP A 94 -13.47 -1.01 3.54
CA ASP A 94 -12.07 -0.60 3.48
C ASP A 94 -11.36 -1.19 2.25
N LEU A 95 -11.65 -2.46 1.92
CA LEU A 95 -11.11 -3.11 0.72
C LEU A 95 -11.57 -2.40 -0.54
N HIS A 96 -12.85 -2.04 -0.63
CA HIS A 96 -13.38 -1.29 -1.77
C HIS A 96 -12.70 0.06 -1.94
N LEU A 97 -12.51 0.78 -0.85
CA LEU A 97 -11.78 2.06 -0.89
C LEU A 97 -10.33 1.86 -1.33
N ASN A 98 -9.68 0.82 -0.82
CA ASN A 98 -8.30 0.52 -1.18
C ASN A 98 -8.14 0.26 -2.70
N ILE A 99 -9.07 -0.49 -3.29
CA ILE A 99 -9.06 -0.74 -4.73
C ILE A 99 -9.28 0.56 -5.53
N LYS A 100 -10.19 1.41 -5.09
CA LYS A 100 -10.43 2.71 -5.72
C LYS A 100 -9.19 3.61 -5.66
N VAL A 101 -8.50 3.63 -4.53
CA VAL A 101 -7.24 4.36 -4.36
C VAL A 101 -6.16 3.80 -5.28
N TRP A 102 -6.01 2.47 -5.35
CA TRP A 102 -5.09 1.81 -6.26
C TRP A 102 -5.33 2.21 -7.72
N ASN A 103 -6.58 2.26 -8.14
CA ASN A 103 -6.95 2.63 -9.50
C ASN A 103 -6.53 4.07 -9.87
N ARG A 104 -6.31 4.93 -8.90
CA ARG A 104 -5.76 6.28 -9.11
C ARG A 104 -4.24 6.28 -9.07
N LEU A 105 -3.66 5.60 -8.07
CA LEU A 105 -2.21 5.58 -7.86
C LEU A 105 -1.45 4.92 -9.02
N LYS A 106 -1.98 3.86 -9.60
CA LYS A 106 -1.28 3.12 -10.66
C LYS A 106 -0.94 3.99 -11.87
N PHE A 107 -1.74 5.00 -12.16
CA PHE A 107 -1.46 5.93 -13.24
C PHE A 107 -0.39 6.96 -12.87
N GLN A 108 -0.32 7.35 -11.61
CA GLN A 108 0.67 8.31 -11.12
C GLN A 108 2.05 7.69 -10.99
N ILE A 109 2.12 6.41 -10.62
CA ILE A 109 3.39 5.66 -10.50
C ILE A 109 3.84 5.10 -11.84
N ALA A 110 2.94 4.99 -12.82
CA ALA A 110 3.19 4.36 -14.11
C ALA A 110 3.56 2.87 -13.99
N VAL A 111 2.83 2.18 -13.14
CA VAL A 111 2.97 0.73 -12.93
C VAL A 111 2.13 -0.04 -13.95
#